data_5eee2264bf40fb557f3e353478c10115
#
_entry.id   5eee2264bf40fb557f3e353478c10115
#
_cell.length_a   1.000
_cell.length_b   1.000
_cell.length_c   1.000
_cell.angle_alpha   90.00
_cell.angle_beta   90.00
_cell.angle_gamma   90.00
#
_symmetry.space_group_name_H-M   'P 1'
#
loop_
_entity.id
_entity.type
_entity.pdbx_description
1 polymer ?
#
loop_
_entity_poly.entity_id
_entity_poly.type
_entity_poly.pdbx_seq_one_letter_code
_entity_poly.pdbx_strand_id
1 'polypeptide(L)'
;DVYKRQAQRILSRESVDPAAWSFEAVSILEVQVSEQLHRLHLTEVRHQGQPLLVPAIEGVAPGDTVRLAVRAGDVVVATAEPTELSVRNVLRGSVTAVSEIPGGPFVTLTMDVDGTPLCATLTLHAVRELGIETGRPVYALLKTATFDRGL
;
A
#
# COMPACT_ATOMS: atom_id res chain seq x y z
N ASP A 1 -4.25 -15.44 -9.30
CA ASP A 1 -4.02 -14.59 -8.15
C ASP A 1 -5.35 -14.18 -7.50
N VAL A 2 -5.47 -14.46 -6.23
CA VAL A 2 -6.70 -14.20 -5.46
C VAL A 2 -7.06 -12.71 -5.48
N TYR A 3 -6.10 -11.84 -5.29
CA TYR A 3 -6.35 -10.40 -5.23
C TYR A 3 -6.76 -9.82 -6.57
N LYS A 4 -6.15 -10.28 -7.65
CA LYS A 4 -6.53 -9.87 -8.99
C LYS A 4 -7.97 -10.26 -9.30
N ARG A 5 -8.36 -11.49 -8.96
CA ARG A 5 -9.73 -11.96 -9.17
C ARG A 5 -10.74 -11.18 -8.35
N GLN A 6 -10.40 -10.86 -7.10
CA GLN A 6 -11.25 -10.04 -6.24
C GLN A 6 -11.45 -8.65 -6.82
N ALA A 7 -10.37 -8.00 -7.26
CA ALA A 7 -10.44 -6.68 -7.85
C ALA A 7 -11.29 -6.69 -9.12
N GLN A 8 -11.10 -7.67 -10.00
CA GLN A 8 -11.88 -7.81 -11.22
C GLN A 8 -13.35 -8.06 -10.93
N ARG A 9 -13.64 -8.90 -9.94
CA ARG A 9 -15.02 -9.20 -9.55
C ARG A 9 -15.72 -7.96 -9.02
N ILE A 10 -15.03 -7.17 -8.21
CA ILE A 10 -15.58 -5.93 -7.67
C ILE A 10 -15.83 -4.94 -8.80
N LEU A 11 -14.88 -4.76 -9.70
CA LEU A 11 -15.00 -3.83 -10.83
C LEU A 11 -16.15 -4.18 -11.77
N SER A 12 -16.48 -5.46 -11.91
CA SER A 12 -17.55 -5.91 -12.80
C SER A 12 -18.95 -5.85 -12.19
N ARG A 13 -19.07 -5.57 -10.90
CA ARG A 13 -20.35 -5.51 -10.19
C ARG A 13 -20.94 -4.11 -10.23
N GLU A 14 -22.13 -3.99 -10.80
CA GLU A 14 -22.86 -2.72 -10.86
C GLU A 14 -23.37 -2.25 -9.51
N SER A 15 -23.65 -3.18 -8.60
CA SER A 15 -24.24 -2.90 -7.30
C SER A 15 -23.23 -2.81 -6.15
N VAL A 16 -21.95 -2.75 -6.43
CA VAL A 16 -20.92 -2.68 -5.40
C VAL A 16 -20.96 -1.33 -4.70
N ASP A 17 -20.93 -1.36 -3.37
CA ASP A 17 -20.76 -0.18 -2.55
C ASP A 17 -19.38 0.45 -2.86
N PRO A 18 -19.34 1.72 -3.31
CA PRO A 18 -18.07 2.37 -3.60
C PRO A 18 -17.08 2.38 -2.43
N ALA A 19 -17.57 2.48 -1.20
CA ALA A 19 -16.70 2.43 -0.02
C ALA A 19 -16.04 1.06 0.14
N ALA A 20 -16.82 -0.03 -0.02
CA ALA A 20 -16.29 -1.38 0.05
C ALA A 20 -15.25 -1.64 -1.06
N TRP A 21 -15.57 -1.21 -2.28
CA TRP A 21 -14.64 -1.32 -3.40
C TRP A 21 -13.33 -0.57 -3.14
N SER A 22 -13.43 0.64 -2.59
CA SER A 22 -12.27 1.47 -2.30
C SER A 22 -11.34 0.83 -1.25
N PHE A 23 -11.91 0.18 -0.22
CA PHE A 23 -11.09 -0.53 0.79
C PHE A 23 -10.40 -1.75 0.22
N GLU A 24 -11.01 -2.41 -0.75
CA GLU A 24 -10.49 -3.63 -1.36
C GLU A 24 -9.65 -3.36 -2.63
N ALA A 25 -9.56 -2.11 -3.08
CA ALA A 25 -8.69 -1.77 -4.20
C ALA A 25 -7.26 -2.16 -3.86
N VAL A 26 -6.59 -2.79 -4.83
CA VAL A 26 -5.27 -3.39 -4.64
C VAL A 26 -4.24 -2.63 -5.47
N SER A 27 -3.15 -2.25 -4.82
CA SER A 27 -1.97 -1.73 -5.49
C SER A 27 -0.93 -2.84 -5.57
N ILE A 28 -0.21 -2.93 -6.67
CA ILE A 28 0.85 -3.91 -6.87
C ILE A 28 2.19 -3.21 -6.82
N LEU A 29 3.04 -3.64 -5.91
CA LEU A 29 4.42 -3.19 -5.81
C LEU A 29 5.34 -4.26 -6.37
N GLU A 30 6.15 -3.90 -7.36
CA GLU A 30 7.20 -4.77 -7.85
C GLU A 30 8.46 -4.50 -7.06
N VAL A 31 9.00 -5.53 -6.41
CA VAL A 31 10.13 -5.41 -5.51
C VAL A 31 11.20 -6.45 -5.83
N GLN A 32 12.43 -6.18 -5.42
CA GLN A 32 13.51 -7.15 -5.53
C GLN A 32 13.86 -7.69 -4.15
N VAL A 33 14.07 -9.00 -4.09
CA VAL A 33 14.53 -9.66 -2.86
C VAL A 33 15.97 -9.21 -2.59
N SER A 34 16.25 -8.76 -1.38
CA SER A 34 17.59 -8.40 -0.98
C SER A 34 18.20 -9.40 -0.01
N GLU A 35 17.43 -9.90 0.95
CA GLU A 35 17.98 -10.77 1.99
C GLU A 35 16.88 -11.59 2.66
N GLN A 36 17.24 -12.83 3.02
CA GLN A 36 16.39 -13.67 3.88
C GLN A 36 16.84 -13.51 5.32
N LEU A 37 15.92 -13.07 6.18
CA LEU A 37 16.17 -12.92 7.61
C LEU A 37 15.58 -14.13 8.34
N HIS A 38 16.27 -15.25 8.26
CA HIS A 38 15.75 -16.54 8.72
C HIS A 38 15.31 -16.54 10.19
N ARG A 39 16.07 -15.90 11.05
CA ARG A 39 15.74 -15.86 12.49
C ARG A 39 14.49 -15.09 12.81
N LEU A 40 14.13 -14.14 11.95
CA LEU A 40 12.95 -13.28 12.13
C LEU A 40 11.76 -13.78 11.33
N HIS A 41 11.94 -14.81 10.50
CA HIS A 41 10.92 -15.32 9.59
C HIS A 41 10.43 -14.24 8.63
N LEU A 42 11.34 -13.39 8.16
CA LEU A 42 11.07 -12.28 7.24
C LEU A 42 11.97 -12.38 6.00
N THR A 43 11.51 -11.78 4.93
CA THR A 43 12.31 -11.51 3.73
C THR A 43 12.42 -10.00 3.58
N GLU A 44 13.64 -9.49 3.43
CA GLU A 44 13.82 -8.08 3.07
C GLU A 44 13.73 -7.96 1.55
N VAL A 45 12.92 -7.02 1.12
CA VAL A 45 12.77 -6.66 -0.31
C VAL A 45 12.95 -5.16 -0.46
N ARG A 46 13.18 -4.71 -1.68
CA ARG A 46 13.36 -3.28 -1.97
C ARG A 46 12.48 -2.86 -3.13
N HIS A 47 11.78 -1.76 -2.92
CA HIS A 47 11.05 -1.07 -3.98
C HIS A 47 11.83 0.18 -4.35
N GLN A 48 12.51 0.15 -5.50
CA GLN A 48 13.33 1.28 -5.97
C GLN A 48 14.27 1.81 -4.87
N GLY A 49 14.93 0.90 -4.15
CA GLY A 49 15.86 1.26 -3.09
C GLY A 49 15.23 1.45 -1.71
N GLN A 50 13.93 1.56 -1.59
CA GLN A 50 13.27 1.65 -0.29
C GLN A 50 13.05 0.24 0.28
N PRO A 51 13.57 -0.07 1.47
CA PRO A 51 13.46 -1.42 2.03
C PRO A 51 12.10 -1.69 2.63
N LEU A 52 11.66 -2.93 2.51
CA LEU A 52 10.44 -3.44 3.14
C LEU A 52 10.71 -4.82 3.73
N LEU A 53 10.07 -5.12 4.85
CA LEU A 53 10.10 -6.42 5.49
C LEU A 53 8.75 -7.09 5.32
N VAL A 54 8.76 -8.26 4.69
CA VAL A 54 7.54 -9.03 4.43
C VAL A 54 7.67 -10.41 5.08
N PRO A 55 6.57 -11.12 5.29
CA PRO A 55 6.66 -12.51 5.77
C PRO A 55 7.57 -13.31 4.85
N ALA A 56 8.32 -14.25 5.42
CA ALA A 56 9.31 -15.02 4.66
C ALA A 56 8.72 -15.61 3.39
N ILE A 57 9.40 -15.38 2.28
CA ILE A 57 9.05 -15.92 0.97
C ILE A 57 10.03 -17.04 0.67
N GLU A 58 9.53 -18.26 0.60
CA GLU A 58 10.35 -19.43 0.32
C GLU A 58 10.64 -19.52 -1.19
N GLY A 59 11.79 -20.07 -1.52
CA GLY A 59 12.15 -20.36 -2.90
C GLY A 59 12.62 -19.17 -3.72
N VAL A 60 12.88 -18.02 -3.07
CA VAL A 60 13.42 -16.84 -3.76
C VAL A 60 14.83 -16.55 -3.26
N ALA A 61 15.62 -15.95 -4.14
CA ALA A 61 17.02 -15.60 -3.88
C ALA A 61 17.22 -14.09 -4.04
N PRO A 62 18.28 -13.52 -3.45
CA PRO A 62 18.61 -12.12 -3.67
C PRO A 62 18.68 -11.79 -5.17
N GLY A 63 18.04 -10.68 -5.55
CA GLY A 63 17.93 -10.25 -6.94
C GLY A 63 16.66 -10.69 -7.63
N ASP A 64 15.95 -11.67 -7.10
CA ASP A 64 14.66 -12.10 -7.67
C ASP A 64 13.62 -10.99 -7.54
N THR A 65 12.78 -10.86 -8.55
CA THR A 65 11.66 -9.92 -8.54
C THR A 65 10.40 -10.63 -8.07
N VAL A 66 9.70 -9.99 -7.13
CA VAL A 66 8.39 -10.47 -6.68
C VAL A 66 7.39 -9.31 -6.70
N ARG A 67 6.12 -9.64 -6.78
CA ARG A 67 5.03 -8.67 -6.77
C ARG A 67 4.27 -8.80 -5.48
N LEU A 68 4.06 -7.68 -4.82
CA LEU A 68 3.34 -7.61 -3.55
C LEU A 68 2.02 -6.88 -3.76
N ALA A 69 0.95 -7.42 -3.22
CA ALA A 69 -0.36 -6.79 -3.26
C ALA A 69 -0.62 -6.06 -1.94
N VAL A 70 -1.09 -4.82 -2.04
CA VAL A 70 -1.42 -3.98 -0.88
C VAL A 70 -2.83 -3.45 -1.05
N ARG A 71 -3.70 -3.71 -0.10
CA ARG A 71 -5.07 -3.19 -0.13
C ARG A 71 -5.11 -1.77 0.41
N ALA A 72 -5.89 -0.93 -0.26
CA ALA A 72 -6.01 0.49 0.09
C ALA A 72 -6.49 0.70 1.54
N GLY A 73 -7.37 -0.16 2.04
CA GLY A 73 -7.87 -0.09 3.40
C GLY A 73 -6.82 -0.35 4.48
N ASP A 74 -5.69 -0.95 4.10
CA ASP A 74 -4.62 -1.32 5.03
C ASP A 74 -3.48 -0.30 5.06
N VAL A 75 -3.57 0.77 4.28
CA VAL A 75 -2.52 1.78 4.20
C VAL A 75 -2.79 2.93 5.17
N VAL A 76 -1.84 3.21 6.03
CA VAL A 76 -1.88 4.38 6.92
C VAL A 76 -0.96 5.44 6.32
N VAL A 77 -1.37 6.70 6.36
CA VAL A 77 -0.60 7.80 5.79
C VAL A 77 -0.17 8.75 6.90
N ALA A 78 1.12 9.12 6.87
CA ALA A 78 1.69 10.15 7.76
C ALA A 78 2.21 11.30 6.92
N THR A 79 2.11 12.52 7.46
CA THR A 79 2.60 13.73 6.79
C THR A 79 3.97 14.17 7.30
N ALA A 80 4.46 13.52 8.35
CA ALA A 80 5.80 13.71 8.87
C ALA A 80 6.46 12.34 9.02
N GLU A 81 7.78 12.28 9.01
CA GLU A 81 8.51 11.03 9.14
C GLU A 81 8.15 10.35 10.47
N PRO A 82 7.54 9.14 10.43
CA PRO A 82 7.11 8.46 11.64
C PRO A 82 8.30 7.84 12.37
N THR A 83 8.25 7.87 13.71
CA THR A 83 9.26 7.28 14.57
C THR A 83 8.60 6.49 15.69
N GLU A 84 9.35 5.56 16.27
CA GLU A 84 8.94 4.79 17.45
C GLU A 84 7.60 4.06 17.27
N LEU A 85 7.47 3.40 16.12
CA LEU A 85 6.26 2.66 15.73
C LEU A 85 6.56 1.18 15.59
N SER A 86 5.55 0.35 15.84
CA SER A 86 5.64 -1.08 15.53
C SER A 86 5.53 -1.35 14.03
N VAL A 87 4.97 -0.42 13.26
CA VAL A 87 4.97 -0.49 11.79
C VAL A 87 6.37 -0.17 11.31
N ARG A 88 7.02 -1.16 10.68
CA ARG A 88 8.42 -1.01 10.26
C ARG A 88 8.58 -0.69 8.78
N ASN A 89 7.50 -0.80 8.00
CA ASN A 89 7.55 -0.53 6.56
C ASN A 89 6.98 0.85 6.28
N VAL A 90 7.85 1.74 5.85
CA VAL A 90 7.49 3.12 5.55
C VAL A 90 8.00 3.45 4.15
N LEU A 91 7.09 3.76 3.24
CA LEU A 91 7.42 4.19 1.88
C LEU A 91 7.19 5.69 1.75
N ARG A 92 8.18 6.39 1.23
CA ARG A 92 8.06 7.82 0.92
C ARG A 92 7.47 7.99 -0.47
N GLY A 93 6.55 8.91 -0.58
CA GLY A 93 5.94 9.24 -1.86
C GLY A 93 5.34 10.64 -1.86
N SER A 94 4.62 10.97 -2.90
CA SER A 94 3.93 12.24 -3.02
C SER A 94 2.50 12.02 -3.49
N VAL A 95 1.58 12.84 -2.98
CA VAL A 95 0.16 12.74 -3.34
C VAL A 95 -0.05 13.18 -4.78
N THR A 96 -0.71 12.33 -5.56
CA THR A 96 -1.04 12.65 -6.96
C THR A 96 -2.54 12.92 -7.15
N ALA A 97 -3.39 12.36 -6.30
CA ALA A 97 -4.82 12.59 -6.40
C ALA A 97 -5.50 12.35 -5.06
N VAL A 98 -6.54 13.13 -4.78
CA VAL A 98 -7.43 12.94 -3.64
C VAL A 98 -8.84 12.99 -4.19
N SER A 99 -9.62 11.93 -3.99
CA SER A 99 -10.95 11.81 -4.56
C SER A 99 -11.94 11.39 -3.48
N GLU A 100 -12.93 12.25 -3.21
CA GLU A 100 -13.99 11.91 -2.24
C GLU A 100 -14.89 10.81 -2.79
N ILE A 101 -15.27 9.90 -1.90
CA ILE A 101 -16.23 8.85 -2.23
C ILE A 101 -17.61 9.38 -1.87
N PRO A 102 -18.53 9.55 -2.86
CA PRO A 102 -19.83 10.13 -2.58
C PRO A 102 -20.63 9.34 -1.54
N GLY A 103 -21.30 10.06 -0.65
CA GLY A 103 -22.23 9.47 0.28
C GLY A 103 -21.62 8.86 1.53
N GLY A 104 -20.34 9.04 1.76
CA GLY A 104 -19.68 8.46 2.93
C GLY A 104 -18.53 9.32 3.46
N PRO A 105 -17.89 8.86 4.53
CA PRO A 105 -16.82 9.63 5.18
C PRO A 105 -15.43 9.43 4.55
N PHE A 106 -15.32 8.65 3.47
CA PHE A 106 -14.04 8.20 2.95
C PHE A 106 -13.60 8.94 1.69
N VAL A 107 -12.29 8.99 1.51
CA VAL A 107 -11.65 9.47 0.29
C VAL A 107 -10.67 8.40 -0.18
N THR A 108 -10.43 8.37 -1.49
CA THR A 108 -9.35 7.59 -2.08
C THR A 108 -8.19 8.54 -2.32
N LEU A 109 -7.06 8.21 -1.71
CA LEU A 109 -5.82 8.92 -1.92
C LEU A 109 -4.93 8.08 -2.82
N THR A 110 -4.36 8.69 -3.84
CA THR A 110 -3.33 8.06 -4.66
C THR A 110 -2.03 8.79 -4.45
N MET A 111 -0.97 8.04 -4.20
CA MET A 111 0.38 8.58 -4.07
C MET A 111 1.30 7.91 -5.06
N ASP A 112 2.28 8.64 -5.51
CA ASP A 112 3.35 8.10 -6.34
C ASP A 112 4.51 7.70 -5.43
N VAL A 113 4.89 6.43 -5.49
CA VAL A 113 6.03 5.89 -4.75
C VAL A 113 7.08 5.45 -5.77
N ASP A 114 8.00 6.33 -6.08
CA ASP A 114 9.08 6.08 -7.04
C ASP A 114 8.56 5.50 -8.37
N GLY A 115 7.52 6.11 -8.92
CA GLY A 115 6.94 5.71 -10.20
C GLY A 115 5.80 4.70 -10.10
N THR A 116 5.50 4.20 -8.93
CA THR A 116 4.42 3.23 -8.71
C THR A 116 3.26 3.89 -7.98
N PRO A 117 2.03 3.81 -8.50
CA PRO A 117 0.87 4.33 -7.78
C PRO A 117 0.51 3.41 -6.61
N LEU A 118 0.30 4.01 -5.45
CA LEU A 118 -0.16 3.33 -4.25
C LEU A 118 -1.43 4.03 -3.76
N CYS A 119 -2.49 3.28 -3.55
CA CYS A 119 -3.77 3.82 -3.09
C CYS A 119 -3.96 3.60 -1.60
N ALA A 120 -4.58 4.58 -0.95
CA ALA A 120 -4.99 4.49 0.45
C ALA A 120 -6.42 4.98 0.58
N THR A 121 -7.20 4.33 1.43
CA THR A 121 -8.53 4.79 1.79
C THR A 121 -8.45 5.47 3.14
N LEU A 122 -8.73 6.76 3.17
CA LEU A 122 -8.66 7.59 4.36
C LEU A 122 -10.04 8.19 4.64
N THR A 123 -10.21 8.72 5.85
CA THR A 123 -11.39 9.56 6.10
C THR A 123 -11.14 10.97 5.57
N LEU A 124 -12.19 11.63 5.14
CA LEU A 124 -12.12 13.04 4.75
C LEU A 124 -11.63 13.88 5.94
N HIS A 125 -12.04 13.50 7.16
CA HIS A 125 -11.58 14.15 8.38
C HIS A 125 -10.04 14.12 8.49
N ALA A 126 -9.43 12.95 8.30
CA ALA A 126 -7.97 12.82 8.36
C ALA A 126 -7.26 13.66 7.30
N VAL A 127 -7.80 13.65 6.08
CA VAL A 127 -7.25 14.45 4.98
C VAL A 127 -7.24 15.93 5.32
N ARG A 128 -8.33 16.43 5.90
CA ARG A 128 -8.45 17.84 6.29
C ARG A 128 -7.57 18.19 7.49
N GLU A 129 -7.57 17.34 8.50
CA GLU A 129 -6.74 17.56 9.70
C GLU A 129 -5.25 17.60 9.37
N LEU A 130 -4.81 16.76 8.46
CA LEU A 130 -3.41 16.68 8.08
C LEU A 130 -3.03 17.63 6.93
N GLY A 131 -4.02 18.30 6.33
CA GLY A 131 -3.77 19.18 5.19
C GLY A 131 -3.22 18.44 3.98
N ILE A 132 -3.73 17.24 3.72
CA ILE A 132 -3.27 16.42 2.60
C ILE A 132 -3.85 16.96 1.30
N GLU A 133 -2.96 17.27 0.36
CA GLU A 133 -3.35 17.78 -0.96
C GLU A 133 -2.37 17.29 -2.02
N THR A 134 -2.77 17.37 -3.27
CA THR A 134 -1.93 16.99 -4.41
C THR A 134 -0.59 17.70 -4.36
N GLY A 135 0.48 16.97 -4.57
CA GLY A 135 1.84 17.47 -4.56
C GLY A 135 2.54 17.36 -3.20
N ARG A 136 1.80 17.06 -2.14
CA ARG A 136 2.40 16.99 -0.81
C ARG A 136 3.20 15.71 -0.63
N PRO A 137 4.44 15.79 -0.07
CA PRO A 137 5.17 14.59 0.35
C PRO A 137 4.47 13.91 1.52
N VAL A 138 4.36 12.61 1.46
CA VAL A 138 3.73 11.80 2.51
C VAL A 138 4.47 10.49 2.69
N TYR A 139 4.12 9.79 3.75
CA TYR A 139 4.68 8.47 4.08
C TYR A 139 3.54 7.46 4.17
N ALA A 140 3.70 6.34 3.48
CA ALA A 140 2.77 5.22 3.59
C ALA A 140 3.32 4.23 4.60
N LEU A 141 2.53 3.90 5.62
CA LEU A 141 2.89 2.96 6.66
C LEU A 141 2.18 1.64 6.39
N LEU A 142 2.95 0.57 6.30
CA LEU A 142 2.46 -0.75 5.90
C LEU A 142 2.94 -1.79 6.91
N LYS A 143 2.01 -2.41 7.61
CA LYS A 143 2.36 -3.53 8.50
C LYS A 143 2.87 -4.69 7.65
N THR A 144 3.85 -5.43 8.18
CA THR A 144 4.35 -6.62 7.49
C THR A 144 3.22 -7.60 7.15
N ALA A 145 2.23 -7.72 8.03
CA ALA A 145 1.10 -8.61 7.83
C ALA A 145 0.13 -8.17 6.72
N THR A 146 0.24 -6.91 6.23
CA THR A 146 -0.60 -6.42 5.14
C THR A 146 -0.18 -6.94 3.77
N PHE A 147 1.10 -7.31 3.63
CA PHE A 147 1.61 -7.73 2.33
C PHE A 147 1.15 -9.13 1.96
N ASP A 148 0.82 -9.29 0.69
CA ASP A 148 0.53 -10.58 0.12
C ASP A 148 1.20 -10.66 -1.25
N ARG A 149 1.47 -11.89 -1.72
CA ARG A 149 2.08 -12.03 -3.04
C ARG A 149 1.04 -11.80 -4.11
N GLY A 150 1.25 -10.76 -4.91
CA GLY A 150 0.48 -10.50 -6.11
C GLY A 150 1.12 -11.23 -7.29
N LEU A 151 0.31 -11.76 -8.15
CA LEU A 151 0.78 -12.42 -9.37
C LEU A 151 0.56 -11.54 -10.61
#